data_b6ace66e98d8ede9e6aac5a8b560ced9
#
_entry.id   b6ace66e98d8ede9e6aac5a8b560ced9
#
_cell.length_a   1.000
_cell.length_b   1.000
_cell.length_c   1.000
_cell.angle_alpha   90.00
_cell.angle_beta   90.00
_cell.angle_gamma   90.00
#
_symmetry.space_group_name_H-M   'P 1'
#
loop_
_entity.id
_entity.type
_entity.pdbx_description
1 polymer ?
#
loop_
_entity_poly.entity_id
_entity_poly.type
_entity_poly.pdbx_seq_one_letter_code
_entity_poly.pdbx_strand_id
1 'polypeptide(L)'
;VLTHIIPAGKYNRLSYQENSKEFVIESYGKDDEKLPATQETLDKLNINIDVEKFTNGTIKKPMAIPNTYTKVSGQAQGVDDLILAPISGLADSIDIIIFVLILSGIVGIVNKTGTFSLAMKAISQKTKGKEFLLVVISFIFFAAGGTIFGAWEETIPFYSILIPLFLVNGFDPLVPMATIFLGSAVGCMFSTVNPFSTIIASNAAGISFNEGLKFRFG
;
A
#
# COMPACT_ATOMS: atom_id res chain seq x y z
N VAL A 1 -18.60 5.04 17.52
CA VAL A 1 -18.97 6.41 17.95
C VAL A 1 -19.17 7.32 16.72
N LEU A 2 -18.19 7.38 15.79
CA LEU A 2 -18.30 8.26 14.62
C LEU A 2 -19.48 7.89 13.71
N THR A 3 -19.84 6.60 13.60
CA THR A 3 -20.97 6.12 12.79
C THR A 3 -22.35 6.60 13.29
N HIS A 4 -22.42 7.12 14.52
CA HIS A 4 -23.63 7.74 15.08
C HIS A 4 -23.69 9.24 14.88
N ILE A 5 -22.56 9.89 14.58
CA ILE A 5 -22.42 11.34 14.50
C ILE A 5 -22.33 11.81 13.05
N ILE A 6 -21.55 11.09 12.23
CA ILE A 6 -21.31 11.43 10.83
C ILE A 6 -22.45 10.86 9.98
N PRO A 7 -23.21 11.70 9.25
CA PRO A 7 -24.26 11.21 8.38
C PRO A 7 -23.66 10.39 7.24
N ALA A 8 -24.23 9.22 7.00
CA ALA A 8 -23.85 8.39 5.86
C ALA A 8 -24.37 9.02 4.57
N GLY A 9 -23.54 8.98 3.53
CA GLY A 9 -23.92 9.45 2.20
C GLY A 9 -23.12 8.78 1.11
N LYS A 10 -23.68 8.78 -0.08
CA LYS A 10 -23.05 8.23 -1.28
C LYS A 10 -23.13 9.25 -2.42
N TYR A 11 -22.13 9.20 -3.29
CA TYR A 11 -22.15 9.87 -4.57
C TYR A 11 -22.57 8.88 -5.66
N ASN A 12 -23.22 9.35 -6.70
CA ASN A 12 -23.36 8.57 -7.92
C ASN A 12 -21.97 8.31 -8.50
N ARG A 13 -21.79 7.18 -9.14
CA ARG A 13 -20.51 6.77 -9.72
C ARG A 13 -20.61 6.65 -11.22
N LEU A 14 -19.59 7.13 -11.91
CA LEU A 14 -19.41 6.98 -13.35
C LEU A 14 -18.42 5.85 -13.60
N SER A 15 -18.83 4.85 -14.37
CA SER A 15 -17.97 3.77 -14.86
C SER A 15 -17.97 3.76 -16.39
N TYR A 16 -16.84 3.37 -16.99
CA TYR A 16 -16.74 3.15 -18.43
C TYR A 16 -16.80 1.67 -18.73
N GLN A 17 -17.72 1.28 -19.62
CA GLN A 17 -17.82 -0.10 -20.08
C GLN A 17 -17.11 -0.25 -21.44
N GLU A 18 -16.00 -0.98 -21.47
CA GLU A 18 -15.21 -1.22 -22.68
C GLU A 18 -16.00 -1.95 -23.77
N ASN A 19 -16.89 -2.88 -23.38
CA ASN A 19 -17.67 -3.70 -24.31
C ASN A 19 -18.72 -2.89 -25.09
N SER A 20 -19.40 -1.97 -24.44
CA SER A 20 -20.46 -1.14 -25.05
C SER A 20 -19.96 0.24 -25.49
N LYS A 21 -18.75 0.63 -25.06
CA LYS A 21 -18.19 1.98 -25.25
C LYS A 21 -19.11 3.08 -24.72
N GLU A 22 -19.74 2.82 -23.59
CA GLU A 22 -20.69 3.70 -22.93
C GLU A 22 -20.24 4.04 -21.52
N PHE A 23 -20.66 5.19 -21.04
CA PHE A 23 -20.63 5.52 -19.62
C PHE A 23 -21.88 4.98 -18.94
N VAL A 24 -21.68 4.39 -17.77
CA VAL A 24 -22.75 3.94 -16.89
C VAL A 24 -22.70 4.75 -15.60
N ILE A 25 -23.82 5.39 -15.28
CA ILE A 25 -24.00 6.08 -14.00
C ILE A 25 -24.69 5.13 -13.04
N GLU A 26 -23.96 4.68 -12.03
CA GLU A 26 -24.49 3.91 -10.93
C GLU A 26 -25.08 4.86 -9.88
N SER A 27 -26.40 4.89 -9.75
CA SER A 27 -27.12 5.73 -8.81
C SER A 27 -27.67 4.92 -7.64
N TYR A 28 -27.55 5.43 -6.41
CA TYR A 28 -28.11 4.73 -5.25
C TYR A 28 -29.64 4.69 -5.30
N GLY A 29 -30.22 3.48 -5.36
CA GLY A 29 -31.67 3.26 -5.34
C GLY A 29 -32.39 3.61 -6.64
N LYS A 30 -31.69 3.75 -7.74
CA LYS A 30 -32.22 3.93 -9.09
C LYS A 30 -31.53 2.96 -10.05
N ASP A 31 -32.16 2.70 -11.16
CA ASP A 31 -31.55 1.93 -12.24
C ASP A 31 -30.33 2.66 -12.83
N ASP A 32 -29.39 1.91 -13.33
CA ASP A 32 -28.18 2.43 -13.94
C ASP A 32 -28.53 3.15 -15.24
N GLU A 33 -28.05 4.37 -15.39
CA GLU A 33 -28.25 5.19 -16.57
C GLU A 33 -27.06 5.03 -17.52
N LYS A 34 -27.31 4.72 -18.78
CA LYS A 34 -26.31 4.61 -19.82
C LYS A 34 -26.23 5.86 -20.65
N LEU A 35 -25.05 6.39 -20.83
CA LEU A 35 -24.77 7.60 -21.61
C LEU A 35 -23.65 7.33 -22.63
N PRO A 36 -23.64 8.02 -23.76
CA PRO A 36 -22.56 7.90 -24.72
C PRO A 36 -21.24 8.38 -24.11
N ALA A 37 -20.15 7.64 -24.36
CA ALA A 37 -18.81 8.00 -23.87
C ALA A 37 -18.20 9.13 -24.71
N THR A 38 -18.66 10.34 -24.49
CA THR A 38 -18.22 11.57 -25.18
C THR A 38 -17.72 12.60 -24.18
N GLN A 39 -16.91 13.53 -24.66
CA GLN A 39 -16.45 14.66 -23.83
C GLN A 39 -17.62 15.51 -23.36
N GLU A 40 -18.63 15.70 -24.21
CA GLU A 40 -19.83 16.46 -23.86
C GLU A 40 -20.58 15.86 -22.65
N THR A 41 -20.59 14.53 -22.54
CA THR A 41 -21.19 13.83 -21.37
C THR A 41 -20.41 14.14 -20.09
N LEU A 42 -19.07 14.13 -20.14
CA LEU A 42 -18.22 14.45 -18.99
C LEU A 42 -18.38 15.90 -18.57
N ASP A 43 -18.44 16.82 -19.53
CA ASP A 43 -18.62 18.26 -19.27
C ASP A 43 -19.98 18.53 -18.61
N LYS A 44 -21.06 17.87 -19.05
CA LYS A 44 -22.40 17.93 -18.41
C LYS A 44 -22.39 17.42 -16.96
N LEU A 45 -21.55 16.44 -16.67
CA LEU A 45 -21.39 15.89 -15.32
C LEU A 45 -20.39 16.67 -14.46
N ASN A 46 -19.86 17.79 -14.96
CA ASN A 46 -18.78 18.56 -14.31
C ASN A 46 -17.52 17.73 -14.00
N ILE A 47 -17.21 16.80 -14.88
CA ILE A 47 -16.01 15.97 -14.77
C ILE A 47 -14.96 16.52 -15.74
N ASN A 48 -13.97 17.22 -15.20
CA ASN A 48 -12.93 17.89 -15.98
C ASN A 48 -11.78 16.94 -16.32
N ILE A 49 -12.08 15.88 -17.06
CA ILE A 49 -11.15 14.82 -17.46
C ILE A 49 -11.39 14.52 -18.94
N ASP A 50 -10.29 14.29 -19.69
CA ASP A 50 -10.38 13.91 -21.10
C ASP A 50 -10.97 12.51 -21.26
N VAL A 51 -11.94 12.36 -22.18
CA VAL A 51 -12.59 11.09 -22.49
C VAL A 51 -11.59 10.00 -22.89
N GLU A 52 -10.47 10.38 -23.50
CA GLU A 52 -9.39 9.44 -23.87
C GLU A 52 -8.82 8.67 -22.69
N LYS A 53 -8.83 9.24 -21.48
CA LYS A 53 -8.34 8.55 -20.27
C LYS A 53 -9.22 7.38 -19.85
N PHE A 54 -10.47 7.38 -20.22
CA PHE A 54 -11.38 6.26 -20.01
C PHE A 54 -11.23 5.22 -21.13
N THR A 55 -11.18 5.66 -22.37
CA THR A 55 -11.12 4.76 -23.54
C THR A 55 -9.79 4.05 -23.69
N ASN A 56 -8.69 4.63 -23.23
CA ASN A 56 -7.34 4.01 -23.24
C ASN A 56 -7.06 3.18 -21.97
N GLY A 57 -8.03 3.05 -21.06
CA GLY A 57 -7.90 2.28 -19.85
C GLY A 57 -7.02 2.91 -18.75
N THR A 58 -6.73 4.21 -18.85
CA THR A 58 -6.04 4.95 -17.77
C THR A 58 -6.91 5.01 -16.53
N ILE A 59 -8.21 5.23 -16.68
CA ILE A 59 -9.21 5.22 -15.61
C ILE A 59 -10.06 3.96 -15.76
N LYS A 60 -9.92 3.04 -14.81
CA LYS A 60 -10.62 1.74 -14.84
C LYS A 60 -11.68 1.58 -13.77
N LYS A 61 -11.62 2.37 -12.71
CA LYS A 61 -12.56 2.25 -11.60
C LYS A 61 -13.66 3.30 -11.68
N PRO A 62 -14.86 2.97 -11.18
CA PRO A 62 -15.94 3.94 -11.07
C PRO A 62 -15.48 5.14 -10.22
N MET A 63 -15.70 6.34 -10.73
CA MET A 63 -15.38 7.58 -10.06
C MET A 63 -16.64 8.30 -9.57
N ALA A 64 -16.52 9.07 -8.50
CA ALA A 64 -17.64 9.85 -7.97
C ALA A 64 -17.97 11.02 -8.88
N ILE A 65 -19.27 11.23 -9.13
CA ILE A 65 -19.76 12.39 -9.90
C ILE A 65 -19.92 13.57 -8.94
N PRO A 66 -19.33 14.75 -9.24
CA PRO A 66 -19.46 15.94 -8.42
C PRO A 66 -20.95 16.34 -8.21
N ASN A 67 -21.24 16.91 -7.04
CA ASN A 67 -22.56 17.44 -6.68
C ASN A 67 -23.72 16.42 -6.64
N THR A 68 -23.44 15.12 -6.64
CA THR A 68 -24.46 14.06 -6.58
C THR A 68 -24.57 13.42 -5.20
N TYR A 69 -24.07 14.09 -4.15
CA TYR A 69 -24.13 13.56 -2.79
C TYR A 69 -25.59 13.33 -2.36
N THR A 70 -25.89 12.09 -2.01
CA THR A 70 -27.21 11.71 -1.48
C THR A 70 -27.01 11.13 -0.08
N LYS A 71 -27.75 11.69 0.89
CA LYS A 71 -27.75 11.16 2.25
C LYS A 71 -28.48 9.80 2.26
N VAL A 72 -27.83 8.78 2.78
CA VAL A 72 -28.42 7.44 2.95
C VAL A 72 -28.70 7.18 4.41
N SER A 73 -29.57 6.21 4.71
CA SER A 73 -29.81 5.76 6.08
C SER A 73 -28.51 5.22 6.66
N GLY A 74 -28.02 5.85 7.71
CA GLY A 74 -26.81 5.41 8.40
C GLY A 74 -27.06 4.08 9.11
N GLN A 75 -26.16 3.13 8.97
CA GLN A 75 -26.10 1.96 9.82
C GLN A 75 -25.18 2.29 11.01
N ALA A 76 -25.77 2.67 12.13
CA ALA A 76 -25.02 2.89 13.35
C ALA A 76 -24.49 1.54 13.84
N GLN A 77 -23.17 1.46 14.03
CA GLN A 77 -22.50 0.23 14.45
C GLN A 77 -22.75 -0.03 15.93
N GLY A 78 -23.15 -1.26 16.26
CA GLY A 78 -23.43 -1.72 17.60
C GLY A 78 -22.21 -2.28 18.34
N VAL A 79 -22.45 -2.84 19.52
CA VAL A 79 -21.42 -3.53 20.32
C VAL A 79 -20.98 -4.83 19.65
N ASP A 80 -21.90 -5.50 18.96
CA ASP A 80 -21.67 -6.67 18.15
C ASP A 80 -20.69 -6.41 17.01
N ASP A 81 -20.85 -5.29 16.30
CA ASP A 81 -19.91 -4.87 15.26
C ASP A 81 -18.52 -4.56 15.83
N LEU A 82 -18.44 -3.99 17.02
CA LEU A 82 -17.18 -3.73 17.72
C LEU A 82 -16.44 -5.05 18.05
N ILE A 83 -17.17 -6.08 18.44
CA ILE A 83 -16.59 -7.40 18.73
C ILE A 83 -16.20 -8.14 17.45
N LEU A 84 -16.98 -7.99 16.37
CA LEU A 84 -16.72 -8.62 15.09
C LEU A 84 -15.59 -7.94 14.30
N ALA A 85 -15.36 -6.63 14.50
CA ALA A 85 -14.36 -5.88 13.75
C ALA A 85 -12.93 -6.48 13.83
N PRO A 86 -12.39 -6.91 14.99
CA PRO A 86 -11.09 -7.57 15.04
C PRO A 86 -11.07 -8.90 14.28
N ILE A 87 -12.14 -9.67 14.33
CA ILE A 87 -12.25 -10.96 13.63
C ILE A 87 -12.25 -10.74 12.12
N SER A 88 -13.06 -9.79 11.65
CA SER A 88 -13.09 -9.40 10.24
C SER A 88 -11.74 -8.87 9.77
N GLY A 89 -11.10 -8.01 10.57
CA GLY A 89 -9.77 -7.48 10.26
C GLY A 89 -8.70 -8.57 10.16
N LEU A 90 -8.74 -9.59 11.02
CA LEU A 90 -7.85 -10.75 10.91
C LEU A 90 -8.14 -11.56 9.64
N ALA A 91 -9.42 -11.78 9.31
CA ALA A 91 -9.81 -12.49 8.09
C ALA A 91 -9.37 -11.73 6.84
N ASP A 92 -9.53 -10.41 6.81
CA ASP A 92 -9.12 -9.56 5.68
C ASP A 92 -7.59 -9.49 5.51
N SER A 93 -6.82 -9.74 6.59
CA SER A 93 -5.36 -9.69 6.60
C SER A 93 -4.71 -11.08 6.58
N ILE A 94 -5.47 -12.15 6.39
CA ILE A 94 -4.99 -13.52 6.54
C ILE A 94 -3.82 -13.84 5.60
N ASP A 95 -3.82 -13.31 4.40
CA ASP A 95 -2.76 -13.52 3.40
C ASP A 95 -1.43 -12.95 3.89
N ILE A 96 -1.44 -11.75 4.47
CA ILE A 96 -0.26 -11.09 5.04
C ILE A 96 0.23 -11.87 6.26
N ILE A 97 -0.67 -12.27 7.13
CA ILE A 97 -0.35 -13.04 8.36
C ILE A 97 0.33 -14.36 7.98
N ILE A 98 -0.23 -15.13 7.04
CA ILE A 98 0.34 -16.39 6.58
C ILE A 98 1.70 -16.16 5.93
N PHE A 99 1.83 -15.15 5.09
CA PHE A 99 3.09 -14.80 4.44
C PHE A 99 4.21 -14.53 5.47
N VAL A 100 3.94 -13.69 6.47
CA VAL A 100 4.91 -13.36 7.53
C VAL A 100 5.25 -14.59 8.37
N LEU A 101 4.30 -15.46 8.68
CA LEU A 101 4.53 -16.70 9.42
C LEU A 101 5.44 -17.66 8.64
N ILE A 102 5.18 -17.86 7.34
CA ILE A 102 6.01 -18.71 6.48
C ILE A 102 7.43 -18.15 6.40
N LEU A 103 7.57 -16.84 6.14
CA LEU A 103 8.87 -16.17 6.05
C LEU A 103 9.65 -16.31 7.36
N SER A 104 8.99 -16.07 8.50
CA SER A 104 9.60 -16.22 9.84
C SER A 104 10.00 -17.67 10.11
N GLY A 105 9.21 -18.65 9.66
CA GLY A 105 9.54 -20.07 9.75
C GLY A 105 10.79 -20.42 8.95
N ILE A 106 10.91 -19.94 7.71
CA ILE A 106 12.10 -20.11 6.87
C ILE A 106 13.34 -19.53 7.55
N VAL A 107 13.25 -18.27 8.03
CA VAL A 107 14.33 -17.61 8.77
C VAL A 107 14.72 -18.43 10.02
N GLY A 108 13.74 -18.96 10.75
CA GLY A 108 13.96 -19.81 11.93
C GLY A 108 14.70 -21.10 11.59
N ILE A 109 14.38 -21.77 10.47
CA ILE A 109 15.08 -22.97 10.00
C ILE A 109 16.53 -22.62 9.64
N VAL A 110 16.73 -21.58 8.83
CA VAL A 110 18.08 -21.13 8.41
C VAL A 110 18.93 -20.73 9.61
N ASN A 111 18.34 -20.11 10.62
CA ASN A 111 19.04 -19.77 11.86
C ASN A 111 19.53 -21.03 12.60
N LYS A 112 18.71 -22.09 12.66
CA LYS A 112 19.09 -23.37 13.29
C LYS A 112 20.23 -24.09 12.57
N THR A 113 20.41 -23.88 11.27
CA THR A 113 21.54 -24.45 10.52
C THR A 113 22.89 -23.80 10.83
N GLY A 114 22.89 -22.71 11.59
CA GLY A 114 24.10 -21.93 11.89
C GLY A 114 24.58 -21.06 10.71
N THR A 115 23.87 -21.07 9.59
CA THR A 115 24.24 -20.31 8.38
C THR A 115 24.32 -18.82 8.65
N PHE A 116 23.38 -18.27 9.44
CA PHE A 116 23.42 -16.85 9.83
C PHE A 116 24.64 -16.51 10.67
N SER A 117 25.02 -17.37 11.63
CA SER A 117 26.18 -17.15 12.46
C SER A 117 27.48 -17.12 11.63
N LEU A 118 27.59 -18.01 10.63
CA LEU A 118 28.72 -18.02 9.70
C LEU A 118 28.71 -16.78 8.79
N ALA A 119 27.58 -16.41 8.25
CA ALA A 119 27.43 -15.21 7.43
C ALA A 119 27.76 -13.93 8.23
N MET A 120 27.24 -13.81 9.46
CA MET A 120 27.55 -12.70 10.36
C MET A 120 29.04 -12.59 10.65
N LYS A 121 29.72 -13.72 10.94
CA LYS A 121 31.17 -13.74 11.16
C LYS A 121 31.92 -13.28 9.91
N ALA A 122 31.55 -13.75 8.74
CA ALA A 122 32.19 -13.37 7.47
C ALA A 122 32.00 -11.87 7.16
N ILE A 123 30.78 -11.35 7.36
CA ILE A 123 30.46 -9.92 7.14
C ILE A 123 31.25 -9.07 8.16
N SER A 124 31.22 -9.42 9.46
CA SER A 124 31.95 -8.69 10.51
C SER A 124 33.45 -8.64 10.22
N GLN A 125 34.05 -9.73 9.74
CA GLN A 125 35.48 -9.75 9.38
C GLN A 125 35.78 -8.84 8.18
N LYS A 126 34.89 -8.79 7.17
CA LYS A 126 35.07 -7.94 5.99
C LYS A 126 34.81 -6.45 6.25
N THR A 127 33.96 -6.13 7.22
CA THR A 127 33.63 -4.73 7.59
C THR A 127 34.50 -4.19 8.71
N LYS A 128 35.45 -4.96 9.23
CA LYS A 128 36.35 -4.54 10.30
C LYS A 128 37.11 -3.27 9.90
N GLY A 129 37.01 -2.23 10.72
CA GLY A 129 37.57 -0.90 10.45
C GLY A 129 36.71 -0.02 9.52
N LYS A 130 35.58 -0.53 9.05
CA LYS A 130 34.58 0.22 8.23
C LYS A 130 33.16 -0.14 8.65
N GLU A 131 32.96 -0.25 9.96
CA GLU A 131 31.67 -0.72 10.54
C GLU A 131 30.50 0.14 10.11
N PHE A 132 30.72 1.46 9.89
CA PHE A 132 29.68 2.36 9.36
C PHE A 132 29.14 1.94 7.98
N LEU A 133 29.97 1.25 7.18
CA LEU A 133 29.53 0.75 5.88
C LEU A 133 28.42 -0.30 6.02
N LEU A 134 28.39 -1.06 7.11
CA LEU A 134 27.34 -2.00 7.42
C LEU A 134 25.98 -1.28 7.61
N VAL A 135 25.97 -0.14 8.29
CA VAL A 135 24.78 0.70 8.47
C VAL A 135 24.28 1.18 7.10
N VAL A 136 25.17 1.76 6.29
CA VAL A 136 24.82 2.31 4.99
C VAL A 136 24.27 1.26 4.03
N ILE A 137 24.95 0.11 3.92
CA ILE A 137 24.51 -0.98 3.03
C ILE A 137 23.15 -1.53 3.47
N SER A 138 22.98 -1.77 4.79
CA SER A 138 21.72 -2.26 5.32
C SER A 138 20.60 -1.25 5.11
N PHE A 139 20.85 0.04 5.33
CA PHE A 139 19.88 1.11 5.10
C PHE A 139 19.43 1.15 3.63
N ILE A 140 20.37 1.13 2.68
CA ILE A 140 20.08 1.10 1.24
C ILE A 140 19.28 -0.15 0.87
N PHE A 141 19.63 -1.31 1.43
CA PHE A 141 18.91 -2.57 1.18
C PHE A 141 17.43 -2.47 1.61
N PHE A 142 17.17 -1.98 2.83
CA PHE A 142 15.80 -1.80 3.32
C PHE A 142 15.05 -0.66 2.60
N ALA A 143 15.74 0.42 2.23
CA ALA A 143 15.15 1.47 1.43
C ALA A 143 14.74 0.97 0.02
N ALA A 144 15.56 0.13 -0.60
CA ALA A 144 15.20 -0.52 -1.85
C ALA A 144 13.99 -1.44 -1.69
N GLY A 145 13.93 -2.25 -0.62
CA GLY A 145 12.78 -3.07 -0.28
C GLY A 145 11.51 -2.25 -0.08
N GLY A 146 11.59 -1.17 0.69
CA GLY A 146 10.49 -0.23 0.91
C GLY A 146 10.01 0.41 -0.38
N THR A 147 10.93 0.79 -1.28
CA THR A 147 10.59 1.40 -2.57
C THR A 147 9.91 0.42 -3.52
N ILE A 148 10.42 -0.80 -3.66
CA ILE A 148 9.98 -1.76 -4.67
C ILE A 148 8.74 -2.53 -4.21
N PHE A 149 8.76 -3.04 -2.99
CA PHE A 149 7.72 -3.93 -2.47
C PHE A 149 6.82 -3.28 -1.43
N GLY A 150 7.22 -2.10 -0.89
CA GLY A 150 6.57 -1.54 0.27
C GLY A 150 6.86 -2.33 1.55
N ALA A 151 8.07 -2.90 1.64
CA ALA A 151 8.46 -3.82 2.70
C ALA A 151 8.39 -3.16 4.09
N TRP A 152 7.43 -3.60 4.89
CA TRP A 152 7.24 -3.25 6.30
C TRP A 152 7.23 -4.50 7.15
N GLU A 153 6.19 -5.31 6.98
CA GLU A 153 5.96 -6.54 7.72
C GLU A 153 7.03 -7.58 7.41
N GLU A 154 7.50 -7.63 6.18
CA GLU A 154 8.55 -8.53 5.71
C GLU A 154 9.92 -8.21 6.34
N THR A 155 10.07 -7.02 6.94
CA THR A 155 11.32 -6.68 7.63
C THR A 155 11.46 -7.32 9.01
N ILE A 156 10.35 -7.76 9.62
CA ILE A 156 10.32 -8.30 10.99
C ILE A 156 11.33 -9.44 11.20
N PRO A 157 11.45 -10.45 10.34
CA PRO A 157 12.43 -11.52 10.53
C PRO A 157 13.89 -11.04 10.50
N PHE A 158 14.18 -9.94 9.83
CA PHE A 158 15.54 -9.41 9.70
C PHE A 158 16.07 -8.79 11.00
N TYR A 159 15.20 -8.38 11.92
CA TYR A 159 15.62 -7.89 13.24
C TYR A 159 16.42 -8.95 14.00
N SER A 160 15.98 -10.20 13.96
CA SER A 160 16.66 -11.32 14.64
C SER A 160 18.05 -11.62 14.07
N ILE A 161 18.30 -11.19 12.82
CA ILE A 161 19.59 -11.39 12.13
C ILE A 161 20.50 -10.18 12.31
N LEU A 162 19.97 -8.98 12.07
CA LEU A 162 20.77 -7.77 12.02
C LEU A 162 21.14 -7.24 13.40
N ILE A 163 20.27 -7.37 14.40
CA ILE A 163 20.60 -6.91 15.75
C ILE A 163 21.88 -7.60 16.27
N PRO A 164 21.99 -8.94 16.29
CA PRO A 164 23.23 -9.60 16.71
C PRO A 164 24.46 -9.21 15.85
N LEU A 165 24.27 -9.06 14.52
CA LEU A 165 25.36 -8.65 13.63
C LEU A 165 25.91 -7.28 13.99
N PHE A 166 25.06 -6.32 14.27
CA PHE A 166 25.47 -4.96 14.63
C PHE A 166 26.11 -4.92 16.02
N LEU A 167 25.57 -5.67 16.98
CA LEU A 167 26.14 -5.77 18.33
C LEU A 167 27.57 -6.31 18.31
N VAL A 168 27.85 -7.35 17.51
CA VAL A 168 29.21 -7.89 17.36
C VAL A 168 30.17 -6.88 16.75
N ASN A 169 29.66 -5.95 15.93
CA ASN A 169 30.43 -4.86 15.34
C ASN A 169 30.49 -3.60 16.23
N GLY A 170 30.02 -3.66 17.48
CA GLY A 170 30.15 -2.60 18.48
C GLY A 170 29.06 -1.52 18.42
N PHE A 171 27.98 -1.74 17.67
CA PHE A 171 26.85 -0.82 17.65
C PHE A 171 25.86 -1.09 18.79
N ASP A 172 25.16 -0.03 19.21
CA ASP A 172 24.03 -0.14 20.11
C ASP A 172 22.83 -0.83 19.42
N PRO A 173 21.96 -1.57 20.14
CA PRO A 173 20.77 -2.24 19.58
C PRO A 173 19.81 -1.30 18.84
N LEU A 174 19.77 -0.03 19.19
CA LEU A 174 18.91 0.96 18.51
C LEU A 174 19.36 1.23 17.07
N VAL A 175 20.67 1.07 16.78
CA VAL A 175 21.19 1.34 15.43
C VAL A 175 20.61 0.39 14.38
N PRO A 176 20.65 -0.94 14.52
CA PRO A 176 20.03 -1.84 13.56
C PRO A 176 18.51 -1.67 13.51
N MET A 177 17.85 -1.43 14.64
CA MET A 177 16.41 -1.18 14.66
C MET A 177 16.05 0.06 13.84
N ALA A 178 16.77 1.16 14.09
CA ALA A 178 16.59 2.40 13.32
C ALA A 178 16.94 2.21 11.84
N THR A 179 18.00 1.46 11.53
CA THR A 179 18.44 1.20 10.15
C THR A 179 17.37 0.47 9.35
N ILE A 180 16.75 -0.56 9.90
CA ILE A 180 15.67 -1.31 9.26
C ILE A 180 14.45 -0.42 9.09
N PHE A 181 13.97 0.15 10.21
CA PHE A 181 12.73 0.94 10.23
C PHE A 181 12.82 2.18 9.35
N LEU A 182 13.85 3.01 9.55
CA LEU A 182 14.02 4.23 8.77
C LEU A 182 14.37 3.94 7.31
N GLY A 183 15.14 2.90 7.03
CA GLY A 183 15.41 2.47 5.66
C GLY A 183 14.10 2.15 4.92
N SER A 184 13.29 1.27 5.48
CA SER A 184 11.98 0.92 4.88
C SER A 184 11.04 2.13 4.77
N ALA A 185 10.97 2.96 5.82
CA ALA A 185 10.13 4.16 5.83
C ALA A 185 10.52 5.15 4.72
N VAL A 186 11.81 5.47 4.62
CA VAL A 186 12.33 6.38 3.58
C VAL A 186 12.09 5.78 2.20
N GLY A 187 12.33 4.47 2.04
CA GLY A 187 12.03 3.77 0.79
C GLY A 187 10.57 3.88 0.37
N CYS A 188 9.64 3.68 1.29
CA CYS A 188 8.19 3.83 1.03
C CYS A 188 7.80 5.28 0.73
N MET A 189 8.34 6.25 1.48
CA MET A 189 8.01 7.68 1.32
C MET A 189 8.41 8.23 -0.05
N PHE A 190 9.59 7.86 -0.54
CA PHE A 190 10.12 8.33 -1.81
C PHE A 190 9.86 7.36 -2.97
N SER A 191 8.99 6.38 -2.77
CA SER A 191 8.69 5.41 -3.81
C SER A 191 7.82 5.98 -4.92
N THR A 192 8.23 5.69 -6.14
CA THR A 192 7.44 5.95 -7.34
C THR A 192 6.63 4.73 -7.80
N VAL A 193 6.96 3.54 -7.31
CA VAL A 193 6.43 2.25 -7.78
C VAL A 193 5.83 1.36 -6.69
N ASN A 194 5.85 1.82 -5.44
CA ASN A 194 5.35 1.06 -4.30
C ASN A 194 3.89 0.61 -4.51
N PRO A 195 3.61 -0.71 -4.42
CA PRO A 195 2.27 -1.24 -4.64
C PRO A 195 1.24 -0.69 -3.64
N PHE A 196 1.62 -0.49 -2.39
CA PHE A 196 0.69 -0.05 -1.35
C PHE A 196 0.46 1.46 -1.39
N SER A 197 1.50 2.27 -1.36
CA SER A 197 1.35 3.73 -1.32
C SER A 197 1.00 4.33 -2.69
N THR A 198 1.57 3.82 -3.78
CA THR A 198 1.41 4.42 -5.11
C THR A 198 0.29 3.74 -5.90
N ILE A 199 0.30 2.41 -6.02
CA ILE A 199 -0.67 1.68 -6.85
C ILE A 199 -2.06 1.71 -6.21
N ILE A 200 -2.17 1.42 -4.90
CA ILE A 200 -3.47 1.47 -4.21
C ILE A 200 -4.03 2.88 -4.22
N ALA A 201 -3.21 3.91 -3.97
CA ALA A 201 -3.67 5.30 -4.02
C ALA A 201 -4.14 5.70 -5.41
N SER A 202 -3.38 5.35 -6.47
CA SER A 202 -3.79 5.60 -7.86
C SER A 202 -5.10 4.87 -8.21
N ASN A 203 -5.22 3.61 -7.78
CA ASN A 203 -6.44 2.83 -7.97
C ASN A 203 -7.63 3.41 -7.20
N ALA A 204 -7.43 3.93 -5.99
CA ALA A 204 -8.47 4.59 -5.22
C ALA A 204 -8.89 5.92 -5.85
N ALA A 205 -7.94 6.66 -6.42
CA ALA A 205 -8.21 7.86 -7.18
C ALA A 205 -8.82 7.59 -8.57
N GLY A 206 -8.86 6.33 -9.02
CA GLY A 206 -9.40 5.95 -10.33
C GLY A 206 -8.51 6.33 -11.50
N ILE A 207 -7.21 6.54 -11.28
CA ILE A 207 -6.24 6.92 -12.30
C ILE A 207 -5.17 5.82 -12.49
N SER A 208 -4.49 5.83 -13.64
CA SER A 208 -3.34 4.96 -13.85
C SER A 208 -2.18 5.37 -12.93
N PHE A 209 -1.40 4.39 -12.44
CA PHE A 209 -0.23 4.66 -11.61
C PHE A 209 0.86 5.47 -12.34
N ASN A 210 0.85 5.49 -13.69
CA ASN A 210 1.75 6.30 -14.51
C ASN A 210 1.43 7.79 -14.48
N GLU A 211 0.18 8.15 -14.12
CA GLU A 211 -0.20 9.54 -13.95
C GLU A 211 0.59 10.17 -12.80
N GLY A 212 1.12 11.35 -13.06
CA GLY A 212 1.95 12.05 -12.08
C GLY A 212 3.36 11.46 -11.86
N LEU A 213 3.79 10.48 -12.66
CA LEU A 213 5.11 9.86 -12.52
C LEU A 213 6.23 10.91 -12.61
N LYS A 214 6.09 11.89 -13.50
CA LYS A 214 7.04 13.01 -13.65
C LYS A 214 7.20 13.82 -12.35
N PHE A 215 6.12 14.04 -11.62
CA PHE A 215 6.16 14.76 -10.33
C PHE A 215 6.75 13.92 -9.19
N ARG A 216 6.72 12.58 -9.31
CA ARG A 216 7.30 11.69 -8.32
C ARG A 216 8.80 11.46 -8.51
N PHE A 217 9.31 11.70 -9.70
CA PHE A 217 10.75 11.63 -9.98
C PHE A 217 11.48 12.96 -9.76
N GLY A 218 10.78 14.03 -9.46
CA GLY A 218 11.39 15.27 -9.10
C GLY A 218 11.17 16.40 -9.89
#